data_6056830785eff93ff884b278476f50a5
#
_entry.id   6056830785eff93ff884b278476f50a5
#
_cell.length_a   1.000
_cell.length_b   1.000
_cell.length_c   1.000
_cell.angle_alpha   90.00
_cell.angle_beta   90.00
_cell.angle_gamma   90.00
#
_symmetry.space_group_name_H-M   'P 1'
#
loop_
_entity.id
_entity.type
_entity.pdbx_description
1 polymer ?
#
loop_
_entity_poly.entity_id
_entity_poly.type
_entity_poly.pdbx_seq_one_letter_code
_entity_poly.pdbx_strand_id
1 'polypeptide(L)'
;LDNAIAHERDFEFDYFGFRTLERSYLLKTDGQIAERPQFMFMRVAIGIHKEDLEAAIETYNLMTEKWFTHATPTLFNAGTPTPQLSSCFLLSTQDDSISGIFDTLKQCAEISKSAGGIGLSVHNVRATGSYIAGTNGTSNGIVPMLQVFNNTARYVDQGGGKRKGAFAIYLEPWHADVFDFLDLKKNHGKEEKRARDLFYALWVPDLFMKRVEDD
;
A
#
# COMPACT_ATOMS: atom_id res chain seq x y z
N LEU A 1 19.52 -3.05 27.83
CA LEU A 1 18.19 -2.83 27.24
C LEU A 1 17.09 -3.40 28.15
N ASP A 2 17.21 -4.60 28.70
CA ASP A 2 16.18 -5.20 29.56
C ASP A 2 15.76 -4.29 30.71
N ASN A 3 16.70 -3.59 31.32
CA ASN A 3 16.42 -2.65 32.41
C ASN A 3 15.70 -1.37 31.97
N ALA A 4 15.63 -1.11 30.65
CA ALA A 4 14.92 0.04 30.10
C ALA A 4 13.46 -0.27 29.73
N ILE A 5 13.07 -1.56 29.77
CA ILE A 5 11.72 -1.99 29.40
C ILE A 5 10.78 -1.85 30.60
N ALA A 6 9.78 -0.98 30.45
CA ALA A 6 8.74 -0.74 31.46
C ALA A 6 7.56 -1.72 31.26
N HIS A 7 7.68 -2.91 31.85
CA HIS A 7 6.70 -4.00 31.65
C HIS A 7 5.29 -3.66 32.12
N GLU A 8 5.14 -2.79 33.10
CA GLU A 8 3.87 -2.31 33.61
C GLU A 8 3.03 -1.58 32.56
N ARG A 9 3.66 -0.97 31.56
CA ARG A 9 2.98 -0.28 30.45
C ARG A 9 2.17 -1.25 29.54
N ASP A 10 2.39 -2.56 29.61
CA ASP A 10 1.54 -3.55 28.92
C ASP A 10 0.08 -3.49 29.42
N PHE A 11 -0.14 -3.12 30.67
CA PHE A 11 -1.47 -3.04 31.28
C PHE A 11 -2.21 -1.71 30.98
N GLU A 12 -1.57 -0.79 30.30
CA GLU A 12 -2.19 0.47 29.88
C GLU A 12 -3.01 0.35 28.58
N PHE A 13 -2.95 -0.78 27.90
CA PHE A 13 -3.80 -1.05 26.75
C PHE A 13 -5.19 -1.50 27.20
N ASP A 14 -6.23 -0.95 26.53
CA ASP A 14 -7.56 -1.50 26.65
C ASP A 14 -7.66 -2.88 25.99
N TYR A 15 -8.75 -3.58 26.22
CA TYR A 15 -8.97 -4.91 25.65
C TYR A 15 -8.87 -4.92 24.12
N PHE A 16 -9.47 -3.92 23.46
CA PHE A 16 -9.46 -3.83 21.99
C PHE A 16 -8.05 -3.59 21.45
N GLY A 17 -7.31 -2.64 22.03
CA GLY A 17 -5.94 -2.35 21.67
C GLY A 17 -5.02 -3.56 21.83
N PHE A 18 -5.08 -4.20 22.99
CA PHE A 18 -4.27 -5.41 23.26
C PHE A 18 -4.59 -6.54 22.27
N ARG A 19 -5.87 -6.83 22.02
CA ARG A 19 -6.28 -7.88 21.06
C ARG A 19 -5.88 -7.55 19.63
N THR A 20 -5.81 -6.28 19.27
CA THR A 20 -5.32 -5.85 17.97
C THR A 20 -3.82 -6.11 17.83
N LEU A 21 -3.03 -5.76 18.84
CA LEU A 21 -1.59 -6.06 18.88
C LEU A 21 -1.34 -7.58 18.80
N GLU A 22 -2.01 -8.35 19.65
CA GLU A 22 -1.89 -9.81 19.70
C GLU A 22 -2.20 -10.48 18.35
N ARG A 23 -3.29 -10.08 17.72
CA ARG A 23 -3.73 -10.69 16.47
C ARG A 23 -2.81 -10.39 15.30
N SER A 24 -2.32 -9.14 15.19
CA SER A 24 -1.77 -8.61 13.96
C SER A 24 -0.32 -8.11 14.04
N TYR A 25 0.17 -7.72 15.22
CA TYR A 25 1.44 -6.99 15.34
C TYR A 25 2.54 -7.76 16.04
N LEU A 26 2.22 -8.50 17.11
CA LEU A 26 3.23 -9.23 17.87
C LEU A 26 3.81 -10.37 17.04
N LEU A 27 5.14 -10.53 17.10
CA LEU A 27 5.83 -11.60 16.39
C LEU A 27 5.42 -12.97 16.94
N LYS A 28 5.37 -13.93 16.03
CA LYS A 28 5.01 -15.32 16.33
C LYS A 28 6.14 -16.26 15.92
N THR A 29 6.39 -17.28 16.73
CA THR A 29 7.27 -18.41 16.43
C THR A 29 6.43 -19.65 16.43
N ASP A 30 6.45 -20.44 15.36
CA ASP A 30 5.64 -21.65 15.19
C ASP A 30 4.13 -21.43 15.47
N GLY A 31 3.63 -20.28 15.05
CA GLY A 31 2.23 -19.88 15.25
C GLY A 31 1.88 -19.40 16.67
N GLN A 32 2.80 -19.49 17.62
CA GLN A 32 2.63 -18.99 18.98
C GLN A 32 3.19 -17.58 19.11
N ILE A 33 2.52 -16.74 19.91
CA ILE A 33 3.01 -15.38 20.20
C ILE A 33 4.30 -15.47 21.01
N ALA A 34 5.36 -14.90 20.47
CA ALA A 34 6.70 -14.88 21.09
C ALA A 34 7.05 -13.51 21.68
N GLU A 35 6.20 -12.51 21.51
CA GLU A 35 6.49 -11.12 21.83
C GLU A 35 5.40 -10.51 22.73
N ARG A 36 5.81 -9.64 23.65
CA ARG A 36 4.90 -8.77 24.42
C ARG A 36 4.87 -7.38 23.77
N PRO A 37 3.83 -6.56 24.03
CA PRO A 37 3.76 -5.21 23.48
C PRO A 37 5.02 -4.38 23.72
N GLN A 38 5.56 -4.40 24.95
CA GLN A 38 6.78 -3.66 25.29
C GLN A 38 8.00 -4.17 24.52
N PHE A 39 8.13 -5.47 24.29
CA PHE A 39 9.20 -6.04 23.49
C PHE A 39 9.06 -5.65 22.01
N MET A 40 7.84 -5.60 21.48
CA MET A 40 7.57 -5.10 20.13
C MET A 40 8.06 -3.67 19.96
N PHE A 41 7.70 -2.76 20.87
CA PHE A 41 8.12 -1.36 20.78
C PHE A 41 9.65 -1.22 20.91
N MET A 42 10.28 -1.97 21.79
CA MET A 42 11.74 -1.97 21.91
C MET A 42 12.42 -2.53 20.65
N ARG A 43 11.91 -3.64 20.09
CA ARG A 43 12.39 -4.18 18.80
C ARG A 43 12.31 -3.15 17.69
N VAL A 44 11.19 -2.43 17.59
CA VAL A 44 10.97 -1.39 16.56
C VAL A 44 11.98 -0.26 16.76
N ALA A 45 12.16 0.23 17.97
CA ALA A 45 13.11 1.29 18.28
C ALA A 45 14.55 0.89 17.92
N ILE A 46 14.98 -0.30 18.30
CA ILE A 46 16.30 -0.85 17.94
C ILE A 46 16.41 -1.05 16.42
N GLY A 47 15.37 -1.54 15.78
CA GLY A 47 15.36 -1.74 14.32
C GLY A 47 15.54 -0.45 13.52
N ILE A 48 15.12 0.68 14.08
CA ILE A 48 15.29 2.01 13.49
C ILE A 48 16.68 2.58 13.78
N HIS A 49 17.08 2.61 15.06
CA HIS A 49 18.29 3.30 15.53
C HIS A 49 19.54 2.43 15.53
N LYS A 50 19.38 1.09 15.42
CA LYS A 50 20.48 0.11 15.38
C LYS A 50 21.43 0.21 16.58
N GLU A 51 22.62 0.77 16.38
CA GLU A 51 23.67 0.87 17.41
C GLU A 51 23.50 2.07 18.36
N ASP A 52 22.67 3.04 18.00
CA ASP A 52 22.34 4.19 18.83
C ASP A 52 21.31 3.80 19.89
N LEU A 53 21.79 3.26 20.99
CA LEU A 53 20.93 2.75 22.08
C LEU A 53 20.23 3.87 22.86
N GLU A 54 20.81 5.08 22.92
CA GLU A 54 20.16 6.22 23.59
C GLU A 54 18.94 6.67 22.80
N ALA A 55 19.07 6.89 21.49
CA ALA A 55 17.96 7.22 20.63
C ALA A 55 16.91 6.09 20.58
N ALA A 56 17.34 4.83 20.64
CA ALA A 56 16.40 3.70 20.70
C ALA A 56 15.56 3.72 21.99
N ILE A 57 16.17 3.98 23.14
CA ILE A 57 15.46 4.06 24.42
C ILE A 57 14.52 5.28 24.45
N GLU A 58 14.94 6.42 23.94
CA GLU A 58 14.08 7.61 23.82
C GLU A 58 12.86 7.30 22.96
N THR A 59 13.06 6.77 21.75
CA THR A 59 11.97 6.39 20.84
C THR A 59 11.03 5.36 21.45
N TYR A 60 11.57 4.35 22.15
CA TYR A 60 10.78 3.38 22.90
C TYR A 60 9.88 4.06 23.93
N ASN A 61 10.44 4.96 24.76
CA ASN A 61 9.66 5.68 25.76
C ASN A 61 8.55 6.51 25.14
N LEU A 62 8.86 7.29 24.11
CA LEU A 62 7.86 8.13 23.40
C LEU A 62 6.72 7.28 22.81
N MET A 63 7.00 6.12 22.23
CA MET A 63 5.96 5.22 21.71
C MET A 63 5.11 4.62 22.82
N THR A 64 5.75 4.13 23.89
CA THR A 64 5.05 3.43 24.98
C THR A 64 4.28 4.37 25.90
N GLU A 65 4.70 5.62 26.01
CA GLU A 65 3.97 6.72 26.64
C GLU A 65 2.88 7.35 25.75
N LYS A 66 2.71 6.81 24.53
CA LYS A 66 1.65 7.19 23.58
C LYS A 66 1.76 8.62 23.01
N TRP A 67 2.98 9.19 22.98
CA TRP A 67 3.23 10.46 22.29
C TRP A 67 3.08 10.34 20.78
N PHE A 68 3.51 9.20 20.20
CA PHE A 68 3.31 8.86 18.80
C PHE A 68 3.35 7.34 18.59
N THR A 69 3.00 6.92 17.39
CA THR A 69 3.24 5.55 16.94
C THR A 69 3.68 5.54 15.49
N HIS A 70 4.47 4.54 15.12
CA HIS A 70 4.84 4.33 13.73
C HIS A 70 3.70 3.69 12.93
N ALA A 71 3.77 3.86 11.61
CA ALA A 71 2.86 3.19 10.69
C ALA A 71 3.03 1.67 10.74
N THR A 72 1.99 0.96 10.36
CA THR A 72 1.92 -0.51 10.41
C THR A 72 3.12 -1.23 9.80
N PRO A 73 3.65 -0.88 8.61
CA PRO A 73 4.82 -1.57 8.06
C PRO A 73 6.07 -1.45 8.92
N THR A 74 6.27 -0.30 9.55
CA THR A 74 7.38 -0.09 10.50
C THR A 74 7.22 -1.00 11.72
N LEU A 75 6.02 -1.04 12.33
CA LEU A 75 5.75 -1.90 13.48
C LEU A 75 5.89 -3.39 13.15
N PHE A 76 5.57 -3.80 11.92
CA PHE A 76 5.71 -5.20 11.49
C PHE A 76 7.17 -5.60 11.22
N ASN A 77 7.92 -4.73 10.56
CA ASN A 77 9.15 -5.11 9.88
C ASN A 77 10.43 -4.56 10.55
N ALA A 78 10.36 -3.51 11.38
CA ALA A 78 11.53 -2.98 12.05
C ALA A 78 12.12 -4.03 13.00
N GLY A 79 13.43 -4.22 12.93
CA GLY A 79 14.14 -5.23 13.73
C GLY A 79 13.88 -6.68 13.31
N THR A 80 13.39 -6.89 12.07
CA THR A 80 13.24 -8.22 11.44
C THR A 80 14.24 -8.40 10.30
N PRO A 81 14.43 -9.64 9.78
CA PRO A 81 15.35 -9.88 8.66
C PRO A 81 14.99 -9.14 7.36
N THR A 82 13.74 -8.71 7.19
CA THR A 82 13.28 -7.96 6.02
C THR A 82 12.74 -6.59 6.43
N PRO A 83 13.59 -5.61 6.77
CA PRO A 83 13.21 -4.36 7.40
C PRO A 83 12.65 -3.33 6.42
N GLN A 84 11.53 -3.62 5.76
CA GLN A 84 10.82 -2.67 4.94
C GLN A 84 9.95 -1.78 5.84
N LEU A 85 10.27 -0.49 5.95
CA LEU A 85 9.68 0.44 6.91
C LEU A 85 8.70 1.44 6.31
N SER A 86 8.73 1.64 4.96
CA SER A 86 7.85 2.59 4.28
C SER A 86 6.41 2.09 4.21
N SER A 87 5.45 2.96 4.47
CA SER A 87 4.02 2.60 4.46
C SER A 87 3.36 2.81 3.10
N CYS A 88 3.86 3.76 2.30
CA CYS A 88 3.24 4.18 1.05
C CYS A 88 4.27 4.40 -0.04
N PHE A 89 3.90 4.05 -1.25
CA PHE A 89 4.75 4.14 -2.44
C PHE A 89 3.99 4.77 -3.59
N LEU A 90 4.65 5.68 -4.31
CA LEU A 90 4.11 6.28 -5.52
C LEU A 90 4.86 5.71 -6.73
N LEU A 91 4.11 5.21 -7.69
CA LEU A 91 4.60 4.63 -8.92
C LEU A 91 3.94 5.29 -10.14
N SER A 92 4.67 5.31 -11.25
CA SER A 92 4.10 5.58 -12.56
C SER A 92 4.29 4.35 -13.44
N THR A 93 3.37 4.08 -14.36
CA THR A 93 3.58 3.06 -15.39
C THR A 93 4.86 3.38 -16.12
N GLN A 94 5.81 2.42 -16.18
CA GLN A 94 7.15 2.68 -16.70
C GLN A 94 7.13 3.04 -18.18
N ASP A 95 6.31 2.33 -18.96
CA ASP A 95 6.19 2.54 -20.40
C ASP A 95 4.82 2.03 -20.89
N ASP A 96 4.33 2.59 -22.01
CA ASP A 96 3.12 2.14 -22.70
C ASP A 96 3.43 0.91 -23.58
N SER A 97 3.89 -0.14 -22.93
CA SER A 97 4.23 -1.43 -23.51
C SER A 97 3.85 -2.58 -22.58
N ILE A 98 3.76 -3.79 -23.12
CA ILE A 98 3.49 -4.98 -22.30
C ILE A 98 4.57 -5.13 -21.22
N SER A 99 5.86 -4.98 -21.59
CA SER A 99 6.94 -5.06 -20.61
C SER A 99 6.80 -4.02 -19.51
N GLY A 100 6.63 -2.72 -19.86
CA GLY A 100 6.51 -1.64 -18.88
C GLY A 100 5.31 -1.79 -17.96
N ILE A 101 4.15 -2.22 -18.49
CA ILE A 101 2.94 -2.48 -17.70
C ILE A 101 3.15 -3.64 -16.72
N PHE A 102 3.71 -4.77 -17.17
CA PHE A 102 3.93 -5.94 -16.33
C PHE A 102 5.09 -5.76 -15.35
N ASP A 103 6.12 -5.01 -15.68
CA ASP A 103 7.19 -4.63 -14.75
C ASP A 103 6.64 -3.75 -13.63
N THR A 104 5.76 -2.80 -13.97
CA THR A 104 5.04 -1.99 -12.97
C THR A 104 4.14 -2.86 -12.08
N LEU A 105 3.41 -3.81 -12.67
CA LEU A 105 2.57 -4.75 -11.93
C LEU A 105 3.40 -5.59 -10.94
N LYS A 106 4.56 -6.08 -11.38
CA LYS A 106 5.49 -6.82 -10.52
C LYS A 106 5.96 -5.98 -9.34
N GLN A 107 6.35 -4.73 -9.56
CA GLN A 107 6.72 -3.81 -8.49
C GLN A 107 5.57 -3.59 -7.51
N CYS A 108 4.34 -3.40 -8.01
CA CYS A 108 3.16 -3.31 -7.15
C CYS A 108 2.96 -4.55 -6.28
N ALA A 109 3.14 -5.75 -6.86
CA ALA A 109 3.02 -7.00 -6.12
C ALA A 109 4.09 -7.13 -5.02
N GLU A 110 5.34 -6.79 -5.31
CA GLU A 110 6.46 -6.85 -4.36
C GLU A 110 6.29 -5.86 -3.20
N ILE A 111 5.82 -4.65 -3.47
CA ILE A 111 5.50 -3.64 -2.47
C ILE A 111 4.31 -4.11 -1.61
N SER A 112 3.25 -4.61 -2.24
CA SER A 112 2.05 -5.10 -1.54
C SER A 112 2.38 -6.25 -0.58
N LYS A 113 3.24 -7.20 -1.00
CA LYS A 113 3.73 -8.29 -0.15
C LYS A 113 4.35 -7.78 1.15
N SER A 114 5.00 -6.62 1.13
CA SER A 114 5.65 -6.00 2.30
C SER A 114 4.73 -5.04 3.08
N ALA A 115 3.43 -5.13 2.88
CA ALA A 115 2.41 -4.29 3.52
C ALA A 115 2.44 -2.79 3.13
N GLY A 116 3.07 -2.45 2.00
CA GLY A 116 3.06 -1.09 1.45
C GLY A 116 1.75 -0.77 0.71
N GLY A 117 1.18 0.41 0.95
CA GLY A 117 0.12 0.98 0.13
C GLY A 117 0.69 1.59 -1.16
N ILE A 118 -0.06 1.55 -2.24
CA ILE A 118 0.43 1.98 -3.57
C ILE A 118 -0.48 3.05 -4.15
N GLY A 119 0.12 4.15 -4.61
CA GLY A 119 -0.48 5.10 -5.53
C GLY A 119 0.17 4.93 -6.90
N LEU A 120 -0.62 4.55 -7.90
CA LEU A 120 -0.15 4.27 -9.26
C LEU A 120 -0.79 5.22 -10.27
N SER A 121 0.03 5.94 -11.04
CA SER A 121 -0.43 6.74 -12.16
C SER A 121 -0.38 5.92 -13.46
N VAL A 122 -1.47 6.00 -14.25
CA VAL A 122 -1.63 5.25 -15.52
C VAL A 122 -1.91 6.16 -16.71
N HIS A 123 -1.64 7.45 -16.59
CA HIS A 123 -1.98 8.47 -17.63
C HIS A 123 -1.29 8.22 -18.96
N ASN A 124 -0.09 7.64 -18.94
CA ASN A 124 0.75 7.40 -20.13
C ASN A 124 0.37 6.13 -20.89
N VAL A 125 -0.57 5.31 -20.41
CA VAL A 125 -1.06 4.14 -21.13
C VAL A 125 -2.10 4.58 -22.15
N ARG A 126 -1.97 4.12 -23.40
CA ARG A 126 -2.89 4.47 -24.50
C ARG A 126 -4.31 4.00 -24.24
N ALA A 127 -5.27 4.78 -24.72
CA ALA A 127 -6.69 4.49 -24.58
C ALA A 127 -7.18 3.37 -25.52
N THR A 128 -8.38 2.89 -25.25
CA THR A 128 -9.15 1.97 -26.11
C THR A 128 -9.23 2.49 -27.54
N GLY A 129 -8.98 1.62 -28.52
CA GLY A 129 -9.01 1.94 -29.94
C GLY A 129 -7.76 2.62 -30.50
N SER A 130 -6.78 2.98 -29.66
CA SER A 130 -5.52 3.56 -30.13
C SER A 130 -4.75 2.56 -31.00
N TYR A 131 -4.18 3.03 -32.09
CA TYR A 131 -3.43 2.20 -33.04
C TYR A 131 -2.13 1.66 -32.42
N ILE A 132 -1.83 0.39 -32.65
CA ILE A 132 -0.60 -0.29 -32.24
C ILE A 132 0.21 -0.63 -33.48
N ALA A 133 1.26 0.15 -33.76
CA ALA A 133 2.10 -0.03 -34.95
C ALA A 133 2.77 -1.43 -35.02
N GLY A 134 3.22 -1.98 -33.90
CA GLY A 134 3.93 -3.26 -33.85
C GLY A 134 3.07 -4.49 -34.22
N THR A 135 1.76 -4.42 -34.04
CA THR A 135 0.82 -5.52 -34.34
C THR A 135 -0.18 -5.18 -35.43
N ASN A 136 -0.16 -3.95 -35.95
CA ASN A 136 -1.17 -3.41 -36.86
C ASN A 136 -2.62 -3.57 -36.32
N GLY A 137 -2.77 -3.50 -35.02
CA GLY A 137 -4.03 -3.67 -34.31
C GLY A 137 -4.42 -2.43 -33.50
N THR A 138 -5.38 -2.60 -32.59
CA THR A 138 -5.89 -1.55 -31.71
C THR A 138 -5.77 -1.95 -30.25
N SER A 139 -5.56 -0.94 -29.38
CA SER A 139 -5.48 -1.12 -27.93
C SER A 139 -6.85 -1.46 -27.33
N ASN A 140 -6.86 -2.31 -26.32
CA ASN A 140 -8.02 -2.56 -25.45
C ASN A 140 -8.17 -1.53 -24.33
N GLY A 141 -7.23 -0.57 -24.21
CA GLY A 141 -7.27 0.50 -23.23
C GLY A 141 -6.92 0.09 -21.80
N ILE A 142 -7.23 0.99 -20.85
CA ILE A 142 -6.84 0.83 -19.46
C ILE A 142 -7.75 -0.11 -18.65
N VAL A 143 -9.00 -0.33 -19.04
CA VAL A 143 -9.95 -1.12 -18.25
C VAL A 143 -9.53 -2.59 -18.12
N PRO A 144 -9.24 -3.34 -19.20
CA PRO A 144 -8.74 -4.71 -19.07
C PRO A 144 -7.39 -4.80 -18.35
N MET A 145 -6.51 -3.81 -18.55
CA MET A 145 -5.26 -3.72 -17.82
C MET A 145 -5.52 -3.60 -16.32
N LEU A 146 -6.41 -2.70 -15.90
CA LEU A 146 -6.72 -2.49 -14.48
C LEU A 146 -7.41 -3.71 -13.83
N GLN A 147 -8.09 -4.55 -14.59
CA GLN A 147 -8.59 -5.84 -14.07
C GLN A 147 -7.44 -6.77 -13.66
N VAL A 148 -6.32 -6.77 -14.38
CA VAL A 148 -5.13 -7.54 -14.00
C VAL A 148 -4.56 -7.01 -12.69
N PHE A 149 -4.43 -5.69 -12.54
CA PHE A 149 -4.01 -5.04 -11.28
C PHE A 149 -4.99 -5.34 -10.14
N ASN A 150 -6.29 -5.33 -10.39
CA ASN A 150 -7.32 -5.68 -9.42
C ASN A 150 -7.17 -7.11 -8.90
N ASN A 151 -6.98 -8.07 -9.80
CA ASN A 151 -6.78 -9.46 -9.42
C ASN A 151 -5.45 -9.67 -8.68
N THR A 152 -4.41 -8.93 -9.05
CA THR A 152 -3.13 -8.94 -8.34
C THR A 152 -3.26 -8.37 -6.92
N ALA A 153 -3.98 -7.26 -6.75
CA ALA A 153 -4.24 -6.69 -5.43
C ALA A 153 -5.02 -7.66 -4.52
N ARG A 154 -5.93 -8.45 -5.09
CA ARG A 154 -6.65 -9.51 -4.35
C ARG A 154 -5.77 -10.70 -4.00
N TYR A 155 -4.87 -11.08 -4.92
CA TYR A 155 -4.02 -12.27 -4.76
C TYR A 155 -2.86 -12.02 -3.81
N VAL A 156 -2.23 -10.83 -3.88
CA VAL A 156 -1.06 -10.50 -3.06
C VAL A 156 -1.49 -9.84 -1.77
N ASP A 157 -1.63 -10.64 -0.73
CA ASP A 157 -1.94 -10.14 0.61
C ASP A 157 -0.76 -9.37 1.22
N GLN A 158 -1.06 -8.26 1.87
CA GLN A 158 -0.07 -7.49 2.62
C GLN A 158 0.35 -8.24 3.88
N GLY A 159 1.66 -8.44 4.02
CA GLY A 159 2.23 -9.01 5.23
C GLY A 159 1.75 -10.44 5.57
N GLY A 160 1.54 -11.29 4.55
CA GLY A 160 1.20 -12.70 4.75
C GLY A 160 -0.19 -12.92 5.37
N GLY A 161 -1.23 -12.30 4.80
CA GLY A 161 -2.62 -12.45 5.25
C GLY A 161 -3.05 -11.46 6.35
N LYS A 162 -2.18 -10.53 6.75
CA LYS A 162 -2.51 -9.52 7.77
C LYS A 162 -3.39 -8.40 7.24
N ARG A 163 -3.26 -8.03 5.96
CA ARG A 163 -4.03 -7.00 5.27
C ARG A 163 -4.21 -7.35 3.79
N LYS A 164 -5.29 -6.84 3.18
CA LYS A 164 -5.47 -6.88 1.73
C LYS A 164 -4.60 -5.83 1.05
N GLY A 165 -4.15 -6.09 -0.19
CA GLY A 165 -3.45 -5.11 -1.02
C GLY A 165 -4.31 -3.87 -1.24
N ALA A 166 -3.70 -2.69 -1.20
CA ALA A 166 -4.38 -1.41 -1.41
C ALA A 166 -3.66 -0.63 -2.52
N PHE A 167 -4.28 -0.60 -3.71
CA PHE A 167 -3.79 0.12 -4.88
C PHE A 167 -4.75 1.26 -5.21
N ALA A 168 -4.27 2.49 -5.13
CA ALA A 168 -4.96 3.67 -5.59
C ALA A 168 -4.47 4.04 -6.99
N ILE A 169 -5.37 4.05 -7.95
CA ILE A 169 -5.08 4.33 -9.35
C ILE A 169 -5.45 5.77 -9.66
N TYR A 170 -4.52 6.51 -10.25
CA TYR A 170 -4.67 7.90 -10.64
C TYR A 170 -4.72 8.05 -12.15
N LEU A 171 -5.73 8.77 -12.65
CA LEU A 171 -5.89 9.10 -14.06
C LEU A 171 -6.14 10.60 -14.22
N GLU A 172 -5.55 11.22 -15.22
CA GLU A 172 -5.87 12.59 -15.59
C GLU A 172 -7.19 12.65 -16.42
N PRO A 173 -8.06 13.67 -16.19
CA PRO A 173 -9.39 13.73 -16.77
C PRO A 173 -9.43 13.92 -18.30
N TRP A 174 -8.32 14.26 -18.94
CA TRP A 174 -8.19 14.35 -20.39
C TRP A 174 -7.99 13.00 -21.09
N HIS A 175 -7.73 11.91 -20.34
CA HIS A 175 -7.55 10.58 -20.91
C HIS A 175 -8.84 10.09 -21.58
N ALA A 176 -8.75 9.52 -22.80
CA ALA A 176 -9.94 9.15 -23.57
C ALA A 176 -10.81 8.07 -22.90
N ASP A 177 -10.23 7.19 -22.07
CA ASP A 177 -10.98 6.17 -21.32
C ASP A 177 -11.52 6.68 -19.96
N VAL A 178 -11.53 7.99 -19.69
CA VAL A 178 -11.90 8.53 -18.36
C VAL A 178 -13.31 8.11 -17.91
N PHE A 179 -14.28 8.06 -18.81
CA PHE A 179 -15.65 7.66 -18.46
C PHE A 179 -15.73 6.18 -18.07
N ASP A 180 -15.06 5.29 -18.80
CA ASP A 180 -14.97 3.87 -18.45
C ASP A 180 -14.20 3.67 -17.13
N PHE A 181 -13.18 4.49 -16.87
CA PHE A 181 -12.45 4.51 -15.61
C PHE A 181 -13.34 4.89 -14.41
N LEU A 182 -14.16 5.92 -14.54
CA LEU A 182 -15.12 6.34 -13.50
C LEU A 182 -16.17 5.26 -13.21
N ASP A 183 -16.44 4.40 -14.17
CA ASP A 183 -17.42 3.31 -14.06
C ASP A 183 -16.87 2.04 -13.41
N LEU A 184 -15.55 1.92 -13.18
CA LEU A 184 -14.90 0.70 -12.70
C LEU A 184 -15.42 0.18 -11.35
N LYS A 185 -15.95 1.06 -10.50
CA LYS A 185 -16.55 0.72 -9.18
C LYS A 185 -18.07 0.60 -9.17
N LYS A 186 -18.75 0.80 -10.25
CA LYS A 186 -20.22 0.67 -10.29
C LYS A 186 -20.67 -0.73 -9.87
N ASN A 187 -21.76 -0.79 -9.09
CA ASN A 187 -22.30 -2.05 -8.56
C ASN A 187 -23.13 -2.85 -9.57
N HIS A 188 -23.36 -2.28 -10.75
CA HIS A 188 -24.14 -2.88 -11.82
C HIS A 188 -23.37 -2.85 -13.15
N GLY A 189 -23.88 -3.56 -14.15
CA GLY A 189 -23.28 -3.68 -15.48
C GLY A 189 -22.40 -4.92 -15.60
N LYS A 190 -21.65 -4.98 -16.70
CA LYS A 190 -20.82 -6.15 -17.03
C LYS A 190 -19.59 -6.22 -16.13
N GLU A 191 -19.36 -7.37 -15.50
CA GLU A 191 -18.20 -7.60 -14.60
C GLU A 191 -16.85 -7.43 -15.31
N GLU A 192 -16.77 -7.75 -16.60
CA GLU A 192 -15.59 -7.54 -17.45
C GLU A 192 -15.18 -6.05 -17.60
N LYS A 193 -16.06 -5.13 -17.18
CA LYS A 193 -15.81 -3.68 -17.14
C LYS A 193 -15.68 -3.14 -15.72
N ARG A 194 -15.41 -3.99 -14.74
CA ARG A 194 -15.31 -3.62 -13.32
C ARG A 194 -13.98 -4.06 -12.72
N ALA A 195 -13.48 -3.25 -11.81
CA ALA A 195 -12.28 -3.54 -11.03
C ALA A 195 -12.45 -2.92 -9.62
N ARG A 196 -13.33 -3.53 -8.80
CA ARG A 196 -13.87 -2.92 -7.57
C ARG A 196 -12.94 -2.95 -6.37
N ASP A 197 -11.91 -3.78 -6.39
CA ASP A 197 -10.95 -3.89 -5.27
C ASP A 197 -9.88 -2.81 -5.31
N LEU A 198 -9.74 -2.09 -6.43
CA LEU A 198 -8.86 -0.93 -6.56
C LEU A 198 -9.55 0.34 -6.04
N PHE A 199 -8.75 1.33 -5.67
CA PHE A 199 -9.21 2.69 -5.37
C PHE A 199 -8.92 3.59 -6.57
N TYR A 200 -9.76 4.60 -6.79
CA TYR A 200 -9.66 5.47 -7.96
C TYR A 200 -9.66 6.93 -7.56
N ALA A 201 -8.82 7.71 -8.22
CA ALA A 201 -8.76 9.15 -8.08
C ALA A 201 -8.46 9.81 -9.45
N LEU A 202 -8.96 11.01 -9.65
CA LEU A 202 -8.56 11.85 -10.76
C LEU A 202 -7.38 12.73 -10.34
N TRP A 203 -6.36 12.80 -11.19
CA TRP A 203 -5.30 13.79 -11.09
C TRP A 203 -5.71 15.02 -11.88
N VAL A 204 -6.32 16.00 -11.20
CA VAL A 204 -6.98 17.14 -11.81
C VAL A 204 -5.96 18.27 -12.09
N PRO A 205 -5.66 18.61 -13.36
CA PRO A 205 -4.78 19.73 -13.69
C PRO A 205 -5.52 21.07 -13.61
N ASP A 206 -4.75 22.16 -13.46
CA ASP A 206 -5.27 23.53 -13.37
C ASP A 206 -6.15 23.89 -14.57
N LEU A 207 -5.79 23.45 -15.77
CA LEU A 207 -6.59 23.70 -16.98
C LEU A 207 -8.00 23.13 -16.88
N PHE A 208 -8.16 21.95 -16.26
CA PHE A 208 -9.49 21.38 -16.02
C PHE A 208 -10.33 22.30 -15.12
N MET A 209 -9.73 22.79 -14.03
CA MET A 209 -10.43 23.69 -13.10
C MET A 209 -10.80 25.01 -13.76
N LYS A 210 -9.90 25.59 -14.54
CA LYS A 210 -10.21 26.80 -15.33
C LYS A 210 -11.39 26.60 -16.28
N ARG A 211 -11.44 25.46 -16.97
CA ARG A 211 -12.57 25.14 -17.87
C ARG A 211 -13.88 24.96 -17.12
N VAL A 212 -13.84 24.44 -15.89
CA VAL A 212 -15.05 24.31 -15.04
C VAL A 212 -15.51 25.70 -14.56
N GLU A 213 -14.60 26.64 -14.32
CA GLU A 213 -14.95 28.02 -13.95
C GLU A 213 -15.52 28.83 -15.12
N ASP A 214 -15.09 28.54 -16.35
CA ASP A 214 -15.46 29.26 -17.57
C ASP A 214 -16.79 28.74 -18.21
N ASP A 215 -17.34 27.60 -17.75
CA ASP A 215 -18.58 26.97 -18.25
C ASP A 215 -19.78 27.41 -17.38
#